data_851dfc00358f2cbec4bd0fcf73afd743
#
_entry.id   851dfc00358f2cbec4bd0fcf73afd743
#
_cell.length_a   1.000
_cell.length_b   1.000
_cell.length_c   1.000
_cell.angle_alpha   90.00
_cell.angle_beta   90.00
_cell.angle_gamma   90.00
#
_symmetry.space_group_name_H-M   'P 1'
#
loop_
_entity.id
_entity.type
_entity.pdbx_description
1 polymer ?
#
loop_
_entity_poly.entity_id
_entity_poly.type
_entity_poly.pdbx_seq_one_letter_code
_entity_poly.pdbx_strand_id
1 'polypeptide(L)'
;QASRCMDCGVPFCHWACPLGNRPPEFQDAMYKGKWKEAYEILTGTNDFPEFTGRICPALCEKSCVLKLSMDAPVTIREDEAAIIEAAFREGYVQPRQYERNGKSVAVIGSGPAGLAAANQLNRRGYAVTVFEKLEYVGGLLRFGIPNFKLSKSVIDRRVAVMEAEGITFKVNADIDVTNLPEGFDAYCICTGTPQARDLNIPGRELKGIHFAVEMLAQQNRVLAGQHIPEEERI
;
A
#
# COMPACT_ATOMS: atom_id res chain seq x y z
N GLN A 1 -6.79 -16.48 15.89
CA GLN A 1 -7.30 -16.77 14.54
C GLN A 1 -6.39 -17.77 13.83
N ALA A 2 -5.07 -17.63 13.93
CA ALA A 2 -4.10 -18.51 13.29
C ALA A 2 -4.38 -20.01 13.56
N SER A 3 -4.72 -20.37 14.80
CA SER A 3 -5.06 -21.76 15.19
C SER A 3 -6.32 -22.34 14.51
N ARG A 4 -7.13 -21.48 13.88
CA ARG A 4 -8.33 -21.92 13.13
C ARG A 4 -8.02 -22.32 11.70
N CYS A 5 -6.84 -21.94 11.19
CA CYS A 5 -6.42 -22.33 9.85
C CYS A 5 -6.33 -23.85 9.75
N MET A 6 -6.98 -24.41 8.72
CA MET A 6 -7.04 -25.87 8.53
C MET A 6 -5.87 -26.42 7.74
N ASP A 7 -4.92 -25.58 7.34
CA ASP A 7 -3.78 -25.96 6.50
C ASP A 7 -4.21 -26.81 5.29
N CYS A 8 -5.12 -26.26 4.49
CA CYS A 8 -5.75 -26.98 3.38
C CYS A 8 -4.72 -27.36 2.33
N GLY A 9 -4.69 -28.64 1.92
CA GLY A 9 -3.82 -29.11 0.84
C GLY A 9 -4.08 -28.44 -0.52
N VAL A 10 -5.31 -27.89 -0.73
CA VAL A 10 -5.64 -26.99 -1.83
C VAL A 10 -6.08 -25.66 -1.21
N PRO A 11 -5.17 -24.72 -1.01
CA PRO A 11 -5.46 -23.48 -0.29
C PRO A 11 -6.14 -22.45 -1.21
N PHE A 12 -7.46 -22.43 -1.24
CA PHE A 12 -8.23 -21.45 -2.04
C PHE A 12 -7.90 -19.99 -1.68
N CYS A 13 -7.54 -19.72 -0.43
CA CYS A 13 -7.09 -18.40 0.02
C CYS A 13 -5.82 -17.93 -0.70
N HIS A 14 -4.87 -18.82 -0.95
CA HIS A 14 -3.68 -18.55 -1.74
C HIS A 14 -4.06 -18.20 -3.21
N TRP A 15 -4.91 -19.01 -3.81
CA TRP A 15 -5.33 -18.83 -5.21
C TRP A 15 -6.14 -17.55 -5.43
N ALA A 16 -6.90 -17.15 -4.42
CA ALA A 16 -7.71 -15.94 -4.48
C ALA A 16 -6.91 -14.65 -4.28
N CYS A 17 -5.68 -14.74 -3.76
CA CYS A 17 -4.84 -13.58 -3.52
C CYS A 17 -4.10 -13.18 -4.80
N PRO A 18 -4.31 -11.94 -5.32
CA PRO A 18 -3.59 -11.47 -6.52
C PRO A 18 -2.07 -11.38 -6.33
N LEU A 19 -1.59 -11.27 -5.08
CA LEU A 19 -0.17 -11.24 -4.75
C LEU A 19 0.42 -12.65 -4.58
N GLY A 20 -0.43 -13.69 -4.54
CA GLY A 20 -0.01 -15.05 -4.25
C GLY A 20 0.50 -15.22 -2.81
N ASN A 21 -0.06 -14.47 -1.85
CA ASN A 21 0.25 -14.68 -0.42
C ASN A 21 -0.05 -16.12 -0.02
N ARG A 22 0.72 -16.63 0.93
CA ARG A 22 0.64 -18.00 1.42
C ARG A 22 0.03 -18.04 2.84
N PRO A 23 -1.30 -17.86 2.98
CA PRO A 23 -1.92 -17.80 4.30
C PRO A 23 -1.70 -19.03 5.17
N PRO A 24 -1.80 -20.28 4.68
CA PRO A 24 -1.57 -21.44 5.54
C PRO A 24 -0.20 -21.42 6.23
N GLU A 25 0.85 -21.11 5.48
CA GLU A 25 2.22 -21.13 5.98
C GLU A 25 2.48 -20.06 7.04
N PHE A 26 2.05 -18.81 6.82
CA PHE A 26 2.25 -17.79 7.85
C PHE A 26 1.30 -17.96 9.05
N GLN A 27 0.11 -18.55 8.86
CA GLN A 27 -0.78 -18.90 9.96
C GLN A 27 -0.18 -20.00 10.85
N ASP A 28 0.42 -21.02 10.26
CA ASP A 28 1.14 -22.06 11.00
C ASP A 28 2.31 -21.49 11.80
N ALA A 29 3.10 -20.61 11.16
CA ALA A 29 4.20 -19.93 11.83
C ALA A 29 3.71 -19.06 13.01
N MET A 30 2.61 -18.30 12.84
CA MET A 30 1.98 -17.54 13.93
C MET A 30 1.49 -18.43 15.06
N TYR A 31 0.81 -19.52 14.72
CA TYR A 31 0.30 -20.49 15.71
C TYR A 31 1.42 -21.08 16.57
N LYS A 32 2.56 -21.33 15.97
CA LYS A 32 3.77 -21.81 16.64
C LYS A 32 4.58 -20.72 17.36
N GLY A 33 4.10 -19.48 17.38
CA GLY A 33 4.80 -18.34 17.98
C GLY A 33 6.02 -17.83 17.22
N LYS A 34 6.22 -18.28 16.00
CA LYS A 34 7.35 -17.95 15.13
C LYS A 34 7.08 -16.66 14.31
N TRP A 35 6.94 -15.56 14.99
CA TRP A 35 6.54 -14.29 14.36
C TRP A 35 7.49 -13.78 13.28
N LYS A 36 8.80 -13.99 13.45
CA LYS A 36 9.79 -13.60 12.44
C LYS A 36 9.64 -14.44 11.17
N GLU A 37 9.43 -15.76 11.31
CA GLU A 37 9.18 -16.67 10.18
C GLU A 37 7.89 -16.28 9.45
N ALA A 38 6.81 -15.98 10.18
CA ALA A 38 5.55 -15.49 9.60
C ALA A 38 5.75 -14.19 8.80
N TYR A 39 6.54 -13.24 9.32
CA TYR A 39 6.91 -12.02 8.63
C TYR A 39 7.70 -12.29 7.34
N GLU A 40 8.69 -13.18 7.37
CA GLU A 40 9.50 -13.53 6.21
C GLU A 40 8.66 -14.21 5.11
N ILE A 41 7.75 -15.11 5.50
CA ILE A 41 6.81 -15.75 4.57
C ILE A 41 5.89 -14.72 3.92
N LEU A 42 5.29 -13.83 4.71
CA LEU A 42 4.35 -12.82 4.23
C LEU A 42 5.02 -11.81 3.29
N THR A 43 6.20 -11.32 3.66
CA THR A 43 6.92 -10.32 2.86
C THR A 43 7.66 -10.90 1.66
N GLY A 44 7.69 -12.22 1.51
CA GLY A 44 8.16 -12.89 0.30
C GLY A 44 7.29 -12.61 -0.93
N THR A 45 6.00 -12.30 -0.72
CA THR A 45 5.03 -12.01 -1.78
C THR A 45 4.36 -10.64 -1.67
N ASN A 46 4.35 -10.04 -0.48
CA ASN A 46 3.67 -8.78 -0.19
C ASN A 46 4.67 -7.71 0.27
N ASP A 47 4.86 -6.68 -0.54
CA ASP A 47 5.79 -5.59 -0.21
C ASP A 47 5.31 -4.73 0.97
N PHE A 48 3.99 -4.59 1.14
CA PHE A 48 3.39 -3.66 2.12
C PHE A 48 2.23 -4.28 2.89
N PRO A 49 2.48 -5.28 3.75
CA PRO A 49 1.43 -5.89 4.56
C PRO A 49 0.70 -4.90 5.47
N GLU A 50 1.36 -3.82 5.89
CA GLU A 50 0.76 -2.76 6.69
C GLU A 50 -0.35 -1.99 5.95
N PHE A 51 -0.28 -1.92 4.61
CA PHE A 51 -1.34 -1.32 3.80
C PHE A 51 -2.42 -2.35 3.50
N THR A 52 -2.04 -3.50 2.93
CA THR A 52 -2.99 -4.54 2.55
C THR A 52 -3.74 -5.10 3.74
N GLY A 53 -3.10 -5.32 4.87
CA GLY A 53 -3.72 -5.78 6.10
C GLY A 53 -4.80 -4.84 6.66
N ARG A 54 -4.86 -3.58 6.19
CA ARG A 54 -5.88 -2.61 6.60
C ARG A 54 -6.94 -2.31 5.55
N ILE A 55 -6.58 -2.34 4.26
CA ILE A 55 -7.46 -1.83 3.20
C ILE A 55 -7.80 -2.85 2.11
N CYS A 56 -7.15 -4.02 2.09
CA CYS A 56 -7.46 -5.08 1.13
C CYS A 56 -8.91 -5.58 1.30
N PRO A 57 -9.65 -5.84 0.21
CA PRO A 57 -10.99 -6.42 0.27
C PRO A 57 -11.02 -7.88 0.74
N ALA A 58 -9.85 -8.47 1.04
CA ALA A 58 -9.67 -9.80 1.61
C ALA A 58 -10.35 -10.92 0.80
N LEU A 59 -10.00 -11.03 -0.49
CA LEU A 59 -10.49 -12.11 -1.35
C LEU A 59 -10.13 -13.49 -0.79
N CYS A 60 -8.99 -13.60 -0.12
CA CYS A 60 -8.55 -14.80 0.60
C CYS A 60 -9.54 -15.25 1.67
N GLU A 61 -10.12 -14.32 2.45
CA GLU A 61 -11.14 -14.64 3.47
C GLU A 61 -12.44 -15.09 2.83
N LYS A 62 -12.84 -14.44 1.71
CA LYS A 62 -14.04 -14.85 0.96
C LYS A 62 -13.94 -16.27 0.40
N SER A 63 -12.71 -16.73 0.14
CA SER A 63 -12.42 -18.06 -0.42
C SER A 63 -11.98 -19.07 0.64
N CYS A 64 -11.98 -18.69 1.92
CA CYS A 64 -11.61 -19.59 3.01
C CYS A 64 -12.61 -20.74 3.13
N VAL A 65 -12.13 -21.98 3.24
CA VAL A 65 -12.97 -23.17 3.35
C VAL A 65 -13.89 -23.12 4.57
N LEU A 66 -13.44 -22.54 5.69
CA LEU A 66 -14.26 -22.36 6.89
C LEU A 66 -15.49 -21.49 6.64
N LYS A 67 -15.46 -20.63 5.63
CA LYS A 67 -16.64 -19.84 5.26
C LYS A 67 -17.77 -20.71 4.74
N LEU A 68 -17.45 -21.81 4.06
CA LEU A 68 -18.46 -22.72 3.49
C LEU A 68 -19.25 -23.46 4.55
N SER A 69 -18.61 -23.83 5.67
CA SER A 69 -19.21 -24.66 6.72
C SER A 69 -19.71 -23.87 7.92
N MET A 70 -19.06 -22.76 8.25
CA MET A 70 -19.25 -21.99 9.49
C MET A 70 -19.62 -20.54 9.26
N ASP A 71 -19.60 -20.05 8.02
CA ASP A 71 -19.68 -18.62 7.63
C ASP A 71 -18.73 -17.70 8.43
N ALA A 72 -17.63 -18.26 8.91
CA ALA A 72 -16.65 -17.61 9.76
C ALA A 72 -15.22 -17.90 9.26
N PRO A 73 -14.75 -17.25 8.20
CA PRO A 73 -13.40 -17.45 7.69
C PRO A 73 -12.35 -17.07 8.73
N VAL A 74 -11.10 -17.51 8.52
CA VAL A 74 -9.96 -16.96 9.26
C VAL A 74 -9.80 -15.48 8.86
N THR A 75 -9.52 -14.62 9.82
CA THR A 75 -9.32 -13.17 9.60
C THR A 75 -7.92 -12.91 9.06
N ILE A 76 -7.65 -13.40 7.86
CA ILE A 76 -6.32 -13.41 7.24
C ILE A 76 -5.74 -12.00 7.12
N ARG A 77 -6.55 -11.04 6.72
CA ARG A 77 -6.14 -9.64 6.59
C ARG A 77 -5.68 -9.04 7.92
N GLU A 78 -6.40 -9.31 9.01
CA GLU A 78 -6.03 -8.84 10.35
C GLU A 78 -4.77 -9.53 10.86
N ASP A 79 -4.60 -10.81 10.52
CA ASP A 79 -3.40 -11.56 10.85
C ASP A 79 -2.18 -11.01 10.10
N GLU A 80 -2.32 -10.65 8.82
CA GLU A 80 -1.27 -9.94 8.06
C GLU A 80 -0.89 -8.60 8.72
N ALA A 81 -1.88 -7.82 9.17
CA ALA A 81 -1.65 -6.59 9.91
C ALA A 81 -0.92 -6.85 11.23
N ALA A 82 -1.31 -7.88 11.97
CA ALA A 82 -0.68 -8.25 13.23
C ALA A 82 0.78 -8.68 13.03
N ILE A 83 1.07 -9.46 11.99
CA ILE A 83 2.43 -9.90 11.65
C ILE A 83 3.34 -8.69 11.41
N ILE A 84 2.90 -7.74 10.55
CA ILE A 84 3.75 -6.61 10.19
C ILE A 84 3.91 -5.63 11.36
N GLU A 85 2.87 -5.42 12.18
CA GLU A 85 3.00 -4.58 13.37
C GLU A 85 3.94 -5.20 14.41
N ALA A 86 3.87 -6.52 14.60
CA ALA A 86 4.84 -7.23 15.41
C ALA A 86 6.26 -7.07 14.85
N ALA A 87 6.43 -7.20 13.52
CA ALA A 87 7.73 -7.06 12.88
C ALA A 87 8.37 -5.68 13.07
N PHE A 88 7.57 -4.61 13.02
CA PHE A 88 8.05 -3.25 13.33
C PHE A 88 8.40 -3.10 14.82
N ARG A 89 7.54 -3.58 15.71
CA ARG A 89 7.75 -3.48 17.17
C ARG A 89 8.99 -4.25 17.63
N GLU A 90 9.19 -5.46 17.12
CA GLU A 90 10.32 -6.34 17.47
C GLU A 90 11.59 -6.03 16.65
N GLY A 91 11.54 -5.02 15.76
CA GLY A 91 12.70 -4.61 14.98
C GLY A 91 13.11 -5.59 13.86
N TYR A 92 12.19 -6.41 13.35
CA TYR A 92 12.49 -7.29 12.21
C TYR A 92 12.53 -6.52 10.90
N VAL A 93 11.80 -5.41 10.81
CA VAL A 93 11.85 -4.49 9.67
C VAL A 93 13.08 -3.61 9.84
N GLN A 94 14.12 -3.90 9.07
CA GLN A 94 15.36 -3.11 9.05
C GLN A 94 15.64 -2.65 7.61
N PRO A 95 16.07 -1.40 7.40
CA PRO A 95 16.53 -0.95 6.09
C PRO A 95 17.67 -1.81 5.59
N ARG A 96 17.59 -2.26 4.34
CA ARG A 96 18.60 -3.10 3.70
C ARG A 96 19.37 -2.30 2.68
N GLN A 97 20.68 -2.47 2.64
CA GLN A 97 21.51 -1.92 1.57
C GLN A 97 21.62 -2.95 0.46
N TYR A 98 21.37 -2.51 -0.78
CA TYR A 98 21.44 -3.35 -1.97
C TYR A 98 22.63 -2.95 -2.83
N GLU A 99 23.34 -3.95 -3.36
CA GLU A 99 24.42 -3.70 -4.31
C GLU A 99 23.87 -3.02 -5.58
N ARG A 100 24.48 -1.90 -5.97
CA ARG A 100 24.00 -1.10 -7.10
C ARG A 100 24.50 -1.68 -8.41
N ASN A 101 23.60 -1.81 -9.39
CA ASN A 101 23.90 -2.30 -10.73
C ASN A 101 24.35 -1.19 -11.71
N GLY A 102 24.51 0.05 -11.23
CA GLY A 102 24.94 1.21 -12.02
C GLY A 102 23.86 1.86 -12.87
N LYS A 103 22.60 1.36 -12.81
CA LYS A 103 21.47 1.90 -13.59
C LYS A 103 20.49 2.64 -12.71
N SER A 104 19.81 3.63 -13.28
CA SER A 104 18.85 4.49 -12.62
C SER A 104 17.46 4.38 -13.24
N VAL A 105 16.42 4.46 -12.39
CA VAL A 105 15.02 4.41 -12.84
C VAL A 105 14.23 5.53 -12.18
N ALA A 106 13.49 6.28 -13.01
CA ALA A 106 12.48 7.22 -12.55
C ALA A 106 11.13 6.53 -12.42
N VAL A 107 10.48 6.65 -11.27
CA VAL A 107 9.11 6.21 -11.04
C VAL A 107 8.22 7.44 -10.94
N ILE A 108 7.23 7.56 -11.81
CA ILE A 108 6.33 8.71 -11.88
C ILE A 108 5.03 8.37 -11.17
N GLY A 109 4.84 8.96 -9.99
CA GLY A 109 3.75 8.71 -9.07
C GLY A 109 4.14 7.82 -7.90
N SER A 110 3.74 8.24 -6.67
CA SER A 110 4.04 7.56 -5.41
C SER A 110 2.84 6.82 -4.81
N GLY A 111 1.82 6.53 -5.62
CA GLY A 111 0.72 5.67 -5.20
C GLY A 111 1.17 4.22 -4.91
N PRO A 112 0.26 3.31 -4.53
CA PRO A 112 0.62 1.92 -4.19
C PRO A 112 1.47 1.24 -5.26
N ALA A 113 1.14 1.44 -6.55
CA ALA A 113 1.86 0.86 -7.66
C ALA A 113 3.30 1.42 -7.76
N GLY A 114 3.44 2.75 -7.64
CA GLY A 114 4.76 3.40 -7.69
C GLY A 114 5.65 3.00 -6.52
N LEU A 115 5.10 2.93 -5.31
CA LEU A 115 5.83 2.46 -4.13
C LEU A 115 6.29 1.01 -4.31
N ALA A 116 5.43 0.11 -4.81
CA ALA A 116 5.78 -1.29 -5.05
C ALA A 116 6.86 -1.42 -6.14
N ALA A 117 6.71 -0.69 -7.25
CA ALA A 117 7.72 -0.66 -8.30
C ALA A 117 9.07 -0.15 -7.78
N ALA A 118 9.07 0.95 -7.03
CA ALA A 118 10.27 1.53 -6.44
C ALA A 118 10.97 0.55 -5.49
N ASN A 119 10.19 -0.11 -4.60
CA ASN A 119 10.71 -1.10 -3.68
C ASN A 119 11.36 -2.29 -4.41
N GLN A 120 10.66 -2.85 -5.39
CA GLN A 120 11.14 -3.99 -6.16
C GLN A 120 12.36 -3.66 -7.04
N LEU A 121 12.40 -2.47 -7.62
CA LEU A 121 13.55 -2.00 -8.41
C LEU A 121 14.77 -1.76 -7.51
N ASN A 122 14.57 -1.11 -6.36
CA ASN A 122 15.64 -0.87 -5.39
C ASN A 122 16.27 -2.19 -4.90
N ARG A 123 15.44 -3.20 -4.59
CA ARG A 123 15.91 -4.54 -4.20
C ARG A 123 16.76 -5.23 -5.29
N ARG A 124 16.57 -4.86 -6.56
CA ARG A 124 17.35 -5.36 -7.71
C ARG A 124 18.58 -4.51 -8.03
N GLY A 125 18.90 -3.55 -7.15
CA GLY A 125 20.12 -2.74 -7.26
C GLY A 125 19.99 -1.50 -8.13
N TYR A 126 18.81 -1.15 -8.65
CA TYR A 126 18.62 0.10 -9.37
C TYR A 126 18.65 1.31 -8.43
N ALA A 127 19.26 2.41 -8.88
CA ALA A 127 19.08 3.71 -8.22
C ALA A 127 17.69 4.26 -8.58
N VAL A 128 16.80 4.38 -7.59
CA VAL A 128 15.39 4.73 -7.84
C VAL A 128 15.09 6.14 -7.35
N THR A 129 14.49 6.96 -8.21
CA THR A 129 13.91 8.25 -7.85
C THR A 129 12.40 8.21 -8.14
N VAL A 130 11.59 8.46 -7.13
CA VAL A 130 10.13 8.57 -7.24
C VAL A 130 9.74 10.04 -7.30
N PHE A 131 9.01 10.42 -8.34
CA PHE A 131 8.45 11.76 -8.50
C PHE A 131 6.98 11.75 -8.13
N GLU A 132 6.57 12.65 -7.25
CA GLU A 132 5.20 12.81 -6.79
C GLU A 132 4.75 14.26 -6.97
N LYS A 133 3.62 14.45 -7.64
CA LYS A 133 3.09 15.77 -7.91
C LYS A 133 2.57 16.50 -6.67
N LEU A 134 2.08 15.73 -5.69
CA LEU A 134 1.52 16.27 -4.45
C LEU A 134 2.62 16.50 -3.41
N GLU A 135 2.23 17.16 -2.34
CA GLU A 135 3.08 17.55 -1.22
C GLU A 135 3.55 16.38 -0.34
N TYR A 136 2.88 15.22 -0.43
CA TYR A 136 3.22 14.03 0.33
C TYR A 136 3.19 12.76 -0.54
N VAL A 137 4.07 11.83 -0.22
CA VAL A 137 4.13 10.49 -0.80
C VAL A 137 2.92 9.65 -0.37
N GLY A 138 2.42 8.79 -1.28
CA GLY A 138 1.41 7.79 -0.97
C GLY A 138 0.17 7.79 -1.88
N GLY A 139 -0.01 8.81 -2.71
CA GLY A 139 -1.16 8.91 -3.60
C GLY A 139 -2.49 8.69 -2.86
N LEU A 140 -3.37 7.82 -3.37
CA LEU A 140 -4.67 7.56 -2.74
C LEU A 140 -4.59 6.86 -1.37
N LEU A 141 -3.48 6.22 -1.01
CA LEU A 141 -3.28 5.73 0.37
C LEU A 141 -3.34 6.89 1.36
N ARG A 142 -2.75 8.03 0.99
CA ARG A 142 -2.69 9.22 1.81
C ARG A 142 -3.95 10.08 1.66
N PHE A 143 -4.33 10.37 0.43
CA PHE A 143 -5.37 11.34 0.15
C PHE A 143 -6.77 10.74 -0.05
N GLY A 144 -6.89 9.46 -0.42
CA GLY A 144 -8.15 8.80 -0.72
C GLY A 144 -8.66 7.84 0.38
N ILE A 145 -7.84 7.47 1.35
CA ILE A 145 -8.24 6.57 2.44
C ILE A 145 -8.46 7.38 3.72
N PRO A 146 -9.61 7.22 4.42
CA PRO A 146 -9.84 7.84 5.72
C PRO A 146 -8.79 7.43 6.75
N ASN A 147 -8.37 8.37 7.62
CA ASN A 147 -7.32 8.13 8.60
C ASN A 147 -7.65 7.01 9.60
N PHE A 148 -8.94 6.79 9.91
CA PHE A 148 -9.37 5.70 10.79
C PHE A 148 -9.19 4.31 10.17
N LYS A 149 -9.10 4.20 8.83
CA LYS A 149 -8.77 2.94 8.14
C LYS A 149 -7.28 2.74 7.96
N LEU A 150 -6.56 3.79 7.60
CA LEU A 150 -5.12 3.77 7.39
C LEU A 150 -4.51 5.07 7.93
N SER A 151 -3.94 5.01 9.13
CA SER A 151 -3.21 6.14 9.71
C SER A 151 -2.06 6.54 8.80
N LYS A 152 -1.88 7.84 8.59
CA LYS A 152 -0.81 8.37 7.73
C LYS A 152 0.58 8.08 8.30
N SER A 153 0.70 7.94 9.61
CA SER A 153 1.95 7.50 10.26
C SER A 153 2.43 6.11 9.81
N VAL A 154 1.52 5.22 9.40
CA VAL A 154 1.87 3.91 8.83
C VAL A 154 2.56 4.08 7.48
N ILE A 155 2.08 5.03 6.67
CA ILE A 155 2.70 5.36 5.38
C ILE A 155 4.07 6.00 5.61
N ASP A 156 4.14 6.99 6.50
CA ASP A 156 5.39 7.71 6.81
C ASP A 156 6.47 6.75 7.31
N ARG A 157 6.11 5.82 8.21
CA ARG A 157 7.00 4.78 8.72
C ARG A 157 7.58 3.92 7.58
N ARG A 158 6.76 3.52 6.59
CA ARG A 158 7.23 2.74 5.45
C ARG A 158 8.11 3.56 4.52
N VAL A 159 7.72 4.79 4.22
CA VAL A 159 8.51 5.70 3.38
C VAL A 159 9.89 5.92 3.99
N ALA A 160 9.97 6.15 5.30
CA ALA A 160 11.25 6.29 6.00
C ALA A 160 12.18 5.05 5.85
N VAL A 161 11.62 3.84 5.89
CA VAL A 161 12.38 2.62 5.61
C VAL A 161 12.91 2.61 4.17
N MET A 162 12.06 2.97 3.20
CA MET A 162 12.43 3.00 1.78
C MET A 162 13.49 4.06 1.49
N GLU A 163 13.42 5.22 2.13
CA GLU A 163 14.45 6.28 2.06
C GLU A 163 15.79 5.81 2.64
N ALA A 164 15.74 5.15 3.79
CA ALA A 164 16.93 4.57 4.42
C ALA A 164 17.56 3.44 3.58
N GLU A 165 16.77 2.79 2.73
CA GLU A 165 17.23 1.80 1.73
C GLU A 165 17.78 2.46 0.46
N GLY A 166 17.76 3.80 0.35
CA GLY A 166 18.35 4.56 -0.74
C GLY A 166 17.40 4.91 -1.89
N ILE A 167 16.09 4.84 -1.69
CA ILE A 167 15.12 5.39 -2.64
C ILE A 167 14.99 6.89 -2.40
N THR A 168 15.05 7.67 -3.46
CA THR A 168 14.86 9.12 -3.40
C THR A 168 13.42 9.50 -3.75
N PHE A 169 12.77 10.28 -2.90
CA PHE A 169 11.44 10.84 -3.17
C PHE A 169 11.53 12.33 -3.48
N LYS A 170 10.93 12.77 -4.58
CA LYS A 170 10.79 14.16 -4.98
C LYS A 170 9.32 14.52 -5.02
N VAL A 171 8.83 15.18 -3.99
CA VAL A 171 7.45 15.70 -3.88
C VAL A 171 7.33 17.07 -4.56
N ASN A 172 6.08 17.54 -4.79
CA ASN A 172 5.78 18.76 -5.54
C ASN A 172 6.44 18.76 -6.94
N ALA A 173 6.58 17.58 -7.53
CA ALA A 173 7.19 17.36 -8.82
C ALA A 173 6.14 16.78 -9.79
N ASP A 174 5.39 17.67 -10.44
CA ASP A 174 4.42 17.28 -11.48
C ASP A 174 5.17 17.04 -12.80
N ILE A 175 5.31 15.78 -13.16
CA ILE A 175 6.05 15.35 -14.35
C ILE A 175 5.07 15.14 -15.49
N ASP A 176 5.28 15.90 -16.57
CA ASP A 176 4.64 15.64 -17.85
C ASP A 176 5.19 14.35 -18.46
N VAL A 177 4.34 13.35 -18.63
CA VAL A 177 4.72 12.04 -19.20
C VAL A 177 5.12 12.13 -20.67
N THR A 178 4.84 13.25 -21.34
CA THR A 178 5.32 13.53 -22.71
C THR A 178 6.71 14.17 -22.73
N ASN A 179 7.19 14.66 -21.58
CA ASN A 179 8.50 15.30 -21.42
C ASN A 179 9.16 14.82 -20.12
N LEU A 180 9.65 13.58 -20.13
CA LEU A 180 10.22 12.92 -18.96
C LEU A 180 11.55 13.54 -18.53
N PRO A 181 11.87 13.52 -17.22
CA PRO A 181 13.15 14.07 -16.72
C PRO A 181 14.33 13.28 -17.27
N GLU A 182 15.36 13.99 -17.71
CA GLU A 182 16.59 13.40 -18.26
C GLU A 182 17.46 12.71 -17.19
N GLY A 183 18.38 11.86 -17.62
CA GLY A 183 19.41 11.25 -16.77
C GLY A 183 18.98 9.92 -16.12
N PHE A 184 17.93 9.28 -16.63
CA PHE A 184 17.49 7.95 -16.18
C PHE A 184 17.58 6.94 -17.33
N ASP A 185 17.96 5.70 -16.99
CA ASP A 185 18.03 4.59 -17.95
C ASP A 185 16.63 4.06 -18.33
N ALA A 186 15.65 4.19 -17.42
CA ALA A 186 14.28 3.73 -17.65
C ALA A 186 13.27 4.53 -16.81
N TYR A 187 12.00 4.44 -17.21
CA TYR A 187 10.88 5.12 -16.58
C TYR A 187 9.75 4.13 -16.29
N CYS A 188 9.15 4.26 -15.10
CA CYS A 188 7.98 3.49 -14.70
C CYS A 188 6.82 4.46 -14.43
N ILE A 189 5.80 4.46 -15.28
CA ILE A 189 4.65 5.36 -15.18
C ILE A 189 3.60 4.76 -14.25
N CYS A 190 3.40 5.38 -13.08
CA CYS A 190 2.52 4.93 -12.01
C CYS A 190 1.56 6.03 -11.53
N THR A 191 1.11 6.89 -12.44
CA THR A 191 0.31 8.09 -12.14
C THR A 191 -1.12 7.81 -11.67
N GLY A 192 -1.58 6.57 -11.81
CA GLY A 192 -2.94 6.18 -11.47
C GLY A 192 -3.99 6.77 -12.43
N THR A 193 -5.24 6.84 -11.98
CA THR A 193 -6.38 7.37 -12.73
C THR A 193 -7.09 8.44 -11.91
N PRO A 194 -6.61 9.71 -11.92
CA PRO A 194 -7.15 10.76 -11.06
C PRO A 194 -8.52 11.28 -11.51
N GLN A 195 -8.91 11.02 -12.77
CA GLN A 195 -10.20 11.47 -13.28
C GLN A 195 -11.35 10.66 -12.68
N ALA A 196 -12.23 11.35 -11.95
CA ALA A 196 -13.43 10.74 -11.39
C ALA A 196 -14.43 10.36 -12.50
N ARG A 197 -15.12 9.24 -12.32
CA ARG A 197 -16.33 8.94 -13.10
C ARG A 197 -17.48 9.74 -12.52
N ASP A 198 -18.18 10.46 -13.37
CA ASP A 198 -19.35 11.23 -12.96
C ASP A 198 -20.65 10.49 -13.33
N LEU A 199 -21.75 10.86 -12.66
CA LEU A 199 -23.09 10.37 -12.93
C LEU A 199 -23.87 11.45 -13.67
N ASN A 200 -24.30 11.15 -14.90
CA ASN A 200 -25.16 12.04 -15.68
C ASN A 200 -26.62 11.81 -15.29
N ILE A 201 -27.03 12.46 -14.17
CA ILE A 201 -28.40 12.38 -13.62
C ILE A 201 -28.91 13.80 -13.33
N PRO A 202 -30.25 14.03 -13.36
CA PRO A 202 -30.82 15.31 -12.96
C PRO A 202 -30.41 15.69 -11.54
N GLY A 203 -30.03 16.94 -11.35
CA GLY A 203 -29.60 17.49 -10.05
C GLY A 203 -28.11 17.33 -9.76
N ARG A 204 -27.31 16.71 -10.65
CA ARG A 204 -25.86 16.59 -10.46
C ARG A 204 -25.14 17.95 -10.33
N GLU A 205 -25.72 18.97 -10.93
CA GLU A 205 -25.25 20.36 -10.94
C GLU A 205 -25.56 21.12 -9.64
N LEU A 206 -26.30 20.53 -8.72
CA LEU A 206 -26.67 21.20 -7.47
C LEU A 206 -25.44 21.42 -6.57
N LYS A 207 -25.46 22.53 -5.81
CA LYS A 207 -24.43 22.82 -4.81
C LYS A 207 -24.41 21.76 -3.71
N GLY A 208 -23.22 21.44 -3.22
CA GLY A 208 -23.02 20.46 -2.15
C GLY A 208 -22.88 19.02 -2.65
N ILE A 209 -22.85 18.81 -3.97
CA ILE A 209 -22.56 17.50 -4.57
C ILE A 209 -21.10 17.47 -5.05
N HIS A 210 -20.25 16.77 -4.32
CA HIS A 210 -18.80 16.72 -4.54
C HIS A 210 -18.33 15.31 -4.89
N PHE A 211 -17.18 15.19 -5.51
CA PHE A 211 -16.53 13.91 -5.67
C PHE A 211 -15.93 13.41 -4.33
N ALA A 212 -16.14 12.15 -4.02
CA ALA A 212 -15.68 11.57 -2.76
C ALA A 212 -14.16 11.73 -2.54
N VAL A 213 -13.35 11.63 -3.60
CA VAL A 213 -11.89 11.78 -3.50
C VAL A 213 -11.50 13.23 -3.14
N GLU A 214 -12.24 14.25 -3.61
CA GLU A 214 -11.99 15.65 -3.27
C GLU A 214 -12.23 15.89 -1.77
N MET A 215 -13.38 15.44 -1.27
CA MET A 215 -13.71 15.53 0.16
C MET A 215 -12.69 14.76 1.02
N LEU A 216 -12.33 13.52 0.64
CA LEU A 216 -11.35 12.71 1.36
C LEU A 216 -9.97 13.35 1.37
N ALA A 217 -9.53 13.91 0.22
CA ALA A 217 -8.25 14.60 0.12
C ALA A 217 -8.23 15.84 1.01
N GLN A 218 -9.29 16.65 0.98
CA GLN A 218 -9.41 17.82 1.83
C GLN A 218 -9.37 17.44 3.31
N GLN A 219 -10.17 16.46 3.74
CA GLN A 219 -10.19 16.00 5.13
C GLN A 219 -8.83 15.46 5.59
N ASN A 220 -8.13 14.72 4.74
CA ASN A 220 -6.80 14.21 5.09
C ASN A 220 -5.75 15.33 5.20
N ARG A 221 -5.87 16.42 4.42
CA ARG A 221 -5.03 17.62 4.57
C ARG A 221 -5.30 18.35 5.88
N VAL A 222 -6.56 18.50 6.25
CA VAL A 222 -6.95 19.10 7.55
C VAL A 222 -6.36 18.31 8.70
N LEU A 223 -6.44 16.97 8.64
CA LEU A 223 -5.83 16.09 9.65
C LEU A 223 -4.29 16.14 9.66
N ALA A 224 -3.67 16.52 8.55
CA ALA A 224 -2.24 16.78 8.45
C ALA A 224 -1.85 18.19 8.95
N GLY A 225 -2.80 18.99 9.45
CA GLY A 225 -2.58 20.32 9.99
C GLY A 225 -2.64 21.44 8.94
N GLN A 226 -3.05 21.15 7.70
CA GLN A 226 -3.24 22.20 6.70
C GLN A 226 -4.53 22.99 7.00
N HIS A 227 -4.41 24.31 6.96
CA HIS A 227 -5.57 25.19 7.06
C HIS A 227 -6.30 25.26 5.71
N ILE A 228 -7.57 24.93 5.71
CA ILE A 228 -8.47 25.10 4.56
C ILE A 228 -9.42 26.24 4.90
N PRO A 229 -9.47 27.32 4.11
CA PRO A 229 -10.43 28.40 4.30
C PRO A 229 -11.87 27.90 4.36
N GLU A 230 -12.73 28.53 5.15
CA GLU A 230 -14.09 28.06 5.39
C GLU A 230 -14.91 28.01 4.09
N GLU A 231 -14.70 28.99 3.21
CA GLU A 231 -15.33 29.09 1.89
C GLU A 231 -14.93 27.99 0.90
N GLU A 232 -13.79 27.31 1.14
CA GLU A 232 -13.28 26.21 0.31
C GLU A 232 -13.61 24.83 0.90
N ARG A 233 -14.20 24.78 2.09
CA ARG A 233 -14.53 23.50 2.74
C ARG A 233 -15.71 22.81 2.07
N ILE A 234 -15.52 21.52 1.81
CA ILE A 234 -16.53 20.59 1.31
C ILE A 234 -17.33 20.02 2.50
#